data_6aa42a796f63456c675dce61d028fb75
#
_entry.id   6aa42a796f63456c675dce61d028fb75
#
_cell.length_a   1.000
_cell.length_b   1.000
_cell.length_c   1.000
_cell.angle_alpha   90.00
_cell.angle_beta   90.00
_cell.angle_gamma   90.00
#
_symmetry.space_group_name_H-M   'P 1'
#
loop_
_entity.id
_entity.type
_entity.pdbx_description
1 polymer ?
#
loop_
_entity_poly.entity_id
_entity_poly.type
_entity_poly.pdbx_seq_one_letter_code
_entity_poly.pdbx_strand_id
1 'polypeptide(L)'
;MRNDYPLTIGSLLKQTIYRRGTGQVVYGKTRYSWSKLYDRVNGLAAGLESMGVRKGSRVAVVDLDTNRYLEAYYAIPMMGAVLHTVNVRLPPEQIAYTITHAEDEIVIVRDEFLPLATKITPQLKSVKGVVTMSDSGTAPASPLPNTRYYEDLATSDSHFEFPELDENSLATLFYTSGTTGLPKGVTFTHRQLVLHTLGLAAGLSDSIVRLSSLDVLMPLVPFFHVHGWGLPYLAGMWGMKIVLVGRYDPKNILENLQREKVTSSDMVPTILNMVLNHPDAPQYKEAFSRWKIIVGGAALPKELARAARKFGITVMTGYGLSETAPVLTLGTPKDELVELPEEELLDRVLLNAGLPVPLVEVRVVDQNMRDVPRDGKTLGEVVVRAPWTTEGYYREPERSEALWSGGWLHTGDLAALDEKGQLMIRDRLKDVVKSGGEWISTLLLEDLLMHHPSVLEAAVIGASDPKWGERPVAIVCLKQWMSASEEELRTHLDGFVDQGKIGKFWLPDRIILSQTPLPKTSTGKLDKKPLREIYSGILAKS
;
A
#
# COMPACT_ATOMS: atom_id res chain seq x y z
N MET A 1 -5.15 -26.57 -33.10
CA MET A 1 -4.70 -26.41 -31.70
C MET A 1 -4.50 -24.92 -31.46
N ARG A 2 -5.23 -24.31 -30.56
CA ARG A 2 -4.92 -22.96 -30.06
C ARG A 2 -3.70 -23.07 -29.14
N ASN A 3 -2.76 -22.14 -29.23
CA ASN A 3 -1.69 -22.03 -28.26
C ASN A 3 -2.31 -21.39 -26.99
N ASP A 4 -2.66 -22.21 -26.01
CA ASP A 4 -3.27 -21.77 -24.76
C ASP A 4 -2.15 -21.67 -23.73
N TYR A 5 -1.69 -20.44 -23.46
CA TYR A 5 -0.65 -20.15 -22.48
C TYR A 5 -1.27 -19.34 -21.33
N PRO A 6 -1.63 -19.98 -20.21
CA PRO A 6 -2.32 -19.30 -19.13
C PRO A 6 -1.38 -18.35 -18.37
N LEU A 7 -1.89 -17.16 -18.06
CA LEU A 7 -1.19 -16.14 -17.28
C LEU A 7 -1.26 -16.49 -15.78
N THR A 8 -0.38 -17.35 -15.32
CA THR A 8 -0.31 -17.75 -13.91
C THR A 8 0.91 -17.15 -13.20
N ILE A 9 0.84 -17.01 -11.87
CA ILE A 9 1.96 -16.50 -11.06
C ILE A 9 3.24 -17.30 -11.30
N GLY A 10 3.13 -18.61 -11.48
CA GLY A 10 4.29 -19.47 -11.80
C GLY A 10 5.02 -19.04 -13.08
N SER A 11 4.31 -18.48 -14.06
CA SER A 11 4.94 -18.01 -15.30
C SER A 11 5.88 -16.82 -15.09
N LEU A 12 5.68 -16.02 -14.03
CA LEU A 12 6.57 -14.90 -13.69
C LEU A 12 7.97 -15.37 -13.27
N LEU A 13 8.09 -16.56 -12.65
CA LEU A 13 9.38 -17.11 -12.22
C LEU A 13 10.12 -17.86 -13.32
N LYS A 14 9.43 -18.42 -14.31
CA LYS A 14 10.03 -19.34 -15.29
C LYS A 14 11.29 -18.78 -15.95
N GLN A 15 11.25 -17.56 -16.46
CA GLN A 15 12.41 -16.96 -17.12
C GLN A 15 13.61 -16.78 -16.19
N THR A 16 13.35 -16.35 -14.95
CA THR A 16 14.38 -16.12 -13.95
C THR A 16 15.10 -17.41 -13.58
N ILE A 17 14.35 -18.51 -13.46
CA ILE A 17 14.92 -19.84 -13.18
C ILE A 17 15.77 -20.30 -14.37
N TYR A 18 15.27 -20.18 -15.60
CA TYR A 18 16.00 -20.58 -16.80
C TYR A 18 17.29 -19.77 -17.03
N ARG A 19 17.26 -18.47 -16.78
CA ARG A 19 18.42 -17.60 -16.97
C ARG A 19 19.53 -17.84 -15.97
N ARG A 20 19.27 -18.53 -14.85
CA ARG A 20 20.21 -18.70 -13.73
C ARG A 20 20.86 -17.37 -13.34
N GLY A 21 20.05 -16.30 -13.30
CA GLY A 21 20.50 -14.94 -13.06
C GLY A 21 21.23 -14.79 -11.72
N THR A 22 21.98 -13.70 -11.60
CA THR A 22 22.73 -13.35 -10.38
C THR A 22 21.85 -12.77 -9.27
N GLY A 23 20.55 -12.55 -9.55
CA GLY A 23 19.60 -12.03 -8.58
C GLY A 23 19.47 -12.90 -7.35
N GLN A 24 19.36 -12.25 -6.21
CA GLN A 24 19.35 -12.92 -4.90
C GLN A 24 18.17 -12.46 -4.07
N VAL A 25 17.67 -13.38 -3.24
CA VAL A 25 16.79 -13.08 -2.12
C VAL A 25 17.67 -12.91 -0.88
N VAL A 26 17.56 -11.78 -0.23
CA VAL A 26 18.34 -11.43 0.97
C VAL A 26 17.40 -11.09 2.12
N TYR A 27 17.56 -11.77 3.25
CA TYR A 27 16.86 -11.48 4.51
C TYR A 27 17.80 -11.72 5.69
N GLY A 28 18.20 -10.67 6.37
CA GLY A 28 19.17 -10.75 7.46
C GLY A 28 20.49 -11.39 7.01
N LYS A 29 20.82 -12.57 7.55
CA LYS A 29 21.98 -13.39 7.15
C LYS A 29 21.66 -14.39 6.02
N THR A 30 20.38 -14.62 5.77
CA THR A 30 19.92 -15.56 4.73
C THR A 30 20.13 -14.94 3.36
N ARG A 31 20.76 -15.70 2.46
CA ARG A 31 21.04 -15.27 1.09
C ARG A 31 21.02 -16.48 0.16
N TYR A 32 20.20 -16.44 -0.88
CA TYR A 32 20.13 -17.49 -1.89
C TYR A 32 19.61 -16.95 -3.24
N SER A 33 19.80 -17.76 -4.29
CA SER A 33 19.35 -17.45 -5.65
C SER A 33 17.84 -17.67 -5.83
N TRP A 34 17.27 -17.11 -6.90
CA TRP A 34 15.89 -17.40 -7.29
C TRP A 34 15.66 -18.88 -7.62
N SER A 35 16.68 -19.60 -8.12
CA SER A 35 16.58 -21.05 -8.29
C SER A 35 16.42 -21.76 -6.95
N LYS A 36 17.19 -21.35 -5.92
CA LYS A 36 17.00 -21.91 -4.58
C LYS A 36 15.68 -21.51 -3.94
N LEU A 37 15.16 -20.30 -4.23
CA LEU A 37 13.78 -19.93 -3.84
C LEU A 37 12.80 -20.93 -4.46
N TYR A 38 12.94 -21.26 -5.74
CA TYR A 38 12.04 -22.20 -6.42
C TYR A 38 12.08 -23.60 -5.81
N ASP A 39 13.29 -24.11 -5.43
CA ASP A 39 13.40 -25.39 -4.71
C ASP A 39 12.61 -25.35 -3.39
N ARG A 40 12.73 -24.25 -2.63
CA ARG A 40 12.02 -24.05 -1.36
C ARG A 40 10.51 -23.89 -1.55
N VAL A 41 10.10 -23.19 -2.60
CA VAL A 41 8.69 -23.09 -3.04
C VAL A 41 8.11 -24.47 -3.34
N ASN A 42 8.88 -25.33 -4.02
CA ASN A 42 8.48 -26.68 -4.35
C ASN A 42 8.36 -27.56 -3.09
N GLY A 43 9.36 -27.50 -2.19
CA GLY A 43 9.31 -28.21 -0.91
C GLY A 43 8.13 -27.76 -0.04
N LEU A 44 7.91 -26.44 0.07
CA LEU A 44 6.78 -25.89 0.81
C LEU A 44 5.44 -26.37 0.24
N ALA A 45 5.28 -26.38 -1.08
CA ALA A 45 4.06 -26.86 -1.72
C ALA A 45 3.81 -28.35 -1.42
N ALA A 46 4.83 -29.21 -1.52
CA ALA A 46 4.75 -30.63 -1.14
C ALA A 46 4.39 -30.81 0.35
N GLY A 47 5.01 -30.00 1.22
CA GLY A 47 4.72 -29.98 2.65
C GLY A 47 3.29 -29.61 2.96
N LEU A 48 2.77 -28.54 2.34
CA LEU A 48 1.38 -28.10 2.49
C LEU A 48 0.40 -29.13 1.93
N GLU A 49 0.73 -29.78 0.82
CA GLU A 49 -0.07 -30.88 0.28
C GLU A 49 -0.18 -32.04 1.27
N SER A 50 0.93 -32.40 1.94
CA SER A 50 0.95 -33.45 2.97
C SER A 50 0.07 -33.11 4.18
N MET A 51 -0.17 -31.81 4.44
CA MET A 51 -1.08 -31.30 5.46
C MET A 51 -2.53 -31.20 4.98
N GLY A 52 -2.83 -31.60 3.74
CA GLY A 52 -4.17 -31.65 3.17
C GLY A 52 -4.56 -30.43 2.35
N VAL A 53 -3.66 -29.48 2.10
CA VAL A 53 -3.92 -28.33 1.20
C VAL A 53 -4.13 -28.85 -0.23
N ARG A 54 -5.16 -28.37 -0.90
CA ARG A 54 -5.55 -28.73 -2.27
C ARG A 54 -5.92 -27.47 -3.05
N LYS A 55 -6.13 -27.63 -4.35
CA LYS A 55 -6.66 -26.56 -5.20
C LYS A 55 -7.93 -25.96 -4.56
N GLY A 56 -7.97 -24.65 -4.40
CA GLY A 56 -9.04 -23.90 -3.76
C GLY A 56 -8.97 -23.82 -2.23
N SER A 57 -8.08 -24.57 -1.55
CA SER A 57 -7.81 -24.38 -0.12
C SER A 57 -7.27 -22.97 0.14
N ARG A 58 -7.54 -22.41 1.31
CA ARG A 58 -7.03 -21.11 1.72
C ARG A 58 -6.00 -21.28 2.81
N VAL A 59 -4.87 -20.58 2.64
CA VAL A 59 -3.73 -20.63 3.57
C VAL A 59 -3.41 -19.22 4.04
N ALA A 60 -3.62 -18.97 5.31
CA ALA A 60 -3.29 -17.69 5.95
C ALA A 60 -1.80 -17.61 6.28
N VAL A 61 -1.18 -16.46 6.02
CA VAL A 61 0.20 -16.14 6.41
C VAL A 61 0.21 -14.96 7.37
N VAL A 62 0.75 -15.20 8.58
CA VAL A 62 0.86 -14.24 9.68
C VAL A 62 2.35 -14.00 9.93
N ASP A 63 2.95 -13.14 9.12
CA ASP A 63 4.39 -12.86 9.12
C ASP A 63 4.67 -11.38 8.85
N LEU A 64 5.93 -11.02 8.97
CA LEU A 64 6.52 -9.79 8.47
C LEU A 64 7.12 -10.03 7.07
N ASP A 65 7.78 -9.02 6.49
CA ASP A 65 8.34 -9.12 5.14
C ASP A 65 9.64 -9.93 5.14
N THR A 66 9.49 -11.27 5.16
CA THR A 66 10.59 -12.24 5.21
C THR A 66 10.74 -13.02 3.90
N ASN A 67 11.85 -13.74 3.77
CA ASN A 67 12.03 -14.67 2.67
C ASN A 67 10.97 -15.79 2.65
N ARG A 68 10.48 -16.24 3.80
CA ARG A 68 9.44 -17.27 3.93
C ARG A 68 8.09 -16.76 3.41
N TYR A 69 7.80 -15.49 3.67
CA TYR A 69 6.61 -14.85 3.11
C TYR A 69 6.71 -14.76 1.58
N LEU A 70 7.87 -14.38 1.04
CA LEU A 70 8.11 -14.36 -0.40
C LEU A 70 7.96 -15.77 -1.02
N GLU A 71 8.44 -16.81 -0.36
CA GLU A 71 8.26 -18.20 -0.78
C GLU A 71 6.78 -18.60 -0.81
N ALA A 72 6.01 -18.19 0.21
CA ALA A 72 4.56 -18.42 0.28
C ALA A 72 3.79 -17.71 -0.83
N TYR A 73 4.24 -16.53 -1.29
CA TYR A 73 3.67 -15.79 -2.43
C TYR A 73 3.65 -16.59 -3.73
N TYR A 74 4.57 -17.51 -3.87
CA TYR A 74 4.66 -18.41 -5.02
C TYR A 74 4.09 -19.79 -4.73
N ALA A 75 4.48 -20.42 -3.63
CA ALA A 75 4.10 -21.80 -3.33
C ALA A 75 2.59 -22.01 -3.28
N ILE A 76 1.89 -21.17 -2.53
CA ILE A 76 0.45 -21.32 -2.28
C ILE A 76 -0.36 -21.10 -3.57
N PRO A 77 -0.21 -20.00 -4.31
CA PRO A 77 -0.94 -19.82 -5.54
C PRO A 77 -0.53 -20.82 -6.64
N MET A 78 0.74 -21.17 -6.77
CA MET A 78 1.20 -22.10 -7.80
C MET A 78 0.63 -23.50 -7.64
N MET A 79 0.33 -23.96 -6.42
CA MET A 79 -0.39 -25.23 -6.20
C MET A 79 -1.90 -25.12 -6.40
N GLY A 80 -2.43 -23.94 -6.77
CA GLY A 80 -3.84 -23.67 -6.96
C GLY A 80 -4.62 -23.38 -5.68
N ALA A 81 -3.93 -23.20 -4.55
CA ALA A 81 -4.51 -22.69 -3.31
C ALA A 81 -4.55 -21.17 -3.30
N VAL A 82 -5.31 -20.59 -2.38
CA VAL A 82 -5.46 -19.14 -2.24
C VAL A 82 -4.60 -18.65 -1.07
N LEU A 83 -3.66 -17.76 -1.37
CA LEU A 83 -2.84 -17.10 -0.35
C LEU A 83 -3.68 -16.02 0.35
N HIS A 84 -3.93 -16.16 1.65
CA HIS A 84 -4.49 -15.11 2.48
C HIS A 84 -3.37 -14.39 3.23
N THR A 85 -3.12 -13.13 2.87
CA THR A 85 -2.11 -12.30 3.53
C THR A 85 -2.74 -11.57 4.71
N VAL A 86 -2.43 -12.01 5.94
CA VAL A 86 -3.07 -11.50 7.16
C VAL A 86 -2.40 -10.21 7.63
N ASN A 87 -3.19 -9.15 7.82
CA ASN A 87 -2.69 -7.90 8.39
C ASN A 87 -2.46 -8.06 9.91
N VAL A 88 -1.21 -8.26 10.29
CA VAL A 88 -0.77 -8.47 11.69
C VAL A 88 -0.94 -7.25 12.59
N ARG A 89 -1.28 -6.08 12.04
CA ARG A 89 -1.52 -4.84 12.79
C ARG A 89 -2.98 -4.63 13.17
N LEU A 90 -3.88 -5.53 12.75
CA LEU A 90 -5.27 -5.50 13.17
C LEU A 90 -5.41 -5.99 14.63
N PRO A 91 -6.47 -5.56 15.34
CA PRO A 91 -6.82 -6.13 16.62
C PRO A 91 -7.05 -7.66 16.53
N PRO A 92 -6.77 -8.44 17.59
CA PRO A 92 -6.92 -9.90 17.58
C PRO A 92 -8.27 -10.40 17.10
N GLU A 93 -9.34 -9.73 17.48
CA GLU A 93 -10.72 -10.07 17.10
C GLU A 93 -10.96 -9.89 15.59
N GLN A 94 -10.34 -8.87 14.99
CA GLN A 94 -10.44 -8.66 13.54
C GLN A 94 -9.56 -9.66 12.77
N ILE A 95 -8.40 -10.05 13.30
CA ILE A 95 -7.58 -11.11 12.70
C ILE A 95 -8.35 -12.43 12.73
N ALA A 96 -8.96 -12.78 13.88
CA ALA A 96 -9.81 -13.97 13.99
C ALA A 96 -10.98 -13.92 12.98
N TYR A 97 -11.61 -12.75 12.84
CA TYR A 97 -12.66 -12.55 11.84
C TYR A 97 -12.16 -12.81 10.42
N THR A 98 -11.01 -12.24 10.01
CA THR A 98 -10.52 -12.41 8.64
C THR A 98 -10.20 -13.87 8.32
N ILE A 99 -9.56 -14.59 9.23
CA ILE A 99 -9.24 -16.02 9.07
C ILE A 99 -10.52 -16.86 9.01
N THR A 100 -11.51 -16.57 9.87
CA THR A 100 -12.79 -17.28 9.88
C THR A 100 -13.61 -16.99 8.62
N HIS A 101 -13.70 -15.73 8.20
CA HIS A 101 -14.45 -15.33 7.01
C HIS A 101 -13.81 -15.85 5.72
N ALA A 102 -12.48 -15.91 5.66
CA ALA A 102 -11.75 -16.56 4.58
C ALA A 102 -11.93 -18.09 4.60
N GLU A 103 -12.29 -18.68 5.75
CA GLU A 103 -12.31 -20.15 5.96
C GLU A 103 -10.93 -20.76 5.71
N ASP A 104 -9.86 -20.13 6.25
CA ASP A 104 -8.51 -20.64 6.11
C ASP A 104 -8.38 -22.04 6.72
N GLU A 105 -7.69 -22.93 6.00
CA GLU A 105 -7.48 -24.32 6.43
C GLU A 105 -6.14 -24.54 7.12
N ILE A 106 -5.13 -23.78 6.72
CA ILE A 106 -3.79 -23.78 7.33
C ILE A 106 -3.42 -22.34 7.69
N VAL A 107 -2.74 -22.18 8.82
CA VAL A 107 -2.16 -20.90 9.24
C VAL A 107 -0.64 -21.06 9.33
N ILE A 108 0.10 -20.31 8.52
CA ILE A 108 1.56 -20.17 8.62
C ILE A 108 1.82 -18.97 9.52
N VAL A 109 2.51 -19.18 10.64
CA VAL A 109 2.67 -18.15 11.67
C VAL A 109 4.11 -18.03 12.16
N ARG A 110 4.60 -16.79 12.20
CA ARG A 110 5.89 -16.44 12.79
C ARG A 110 5.85 -16.57 14.32
N ASP A 111 6.94 -17.00 14.92
CA ASP A 111 7.08 -17.26 16.35
C ASP A 111 6.62 -16.08 17.24
N GLU A 112 6.93 -14.84 16.87
CA GLU A 112 6.50 -13.67 17.63
C GLU A 112 4.97 -13.47 17.66
N PHE A 113 4.23 -14.04 16.70
CA PHE A 113 2.76 -14.00 16.64
C PHE A 113 2.11 -15.28 17.21
N LEU A 114 2.88 -16.25 17.70
CA LEU A 114 2.33 -17.46 18.32
C LEU A 114 1.41 -17.16 19.52
N PRO A 115 1.72 -16.22 20.41
CA PRO A 115 0.81 -15.86 21.52
C PRO A 115 -0.55 -15.37 21.00
N LEU A 116 -0.55 -14.57 19.93
CA LEU A 116 -1.77 -14.12 19.25
C LEU A 116 -2.52 -15.31 18.64
N ALA A 117 -1.83 -16.14 17.83
CA ALA A 117 -2.42 -17.32 17.21
C ALA A 117 -3.03 -18.26 18.24
N THR A 118 -2.35 -18.51 19.35
CA THR A 118 -2.84 -19.34 20.46
C THR A 118 -4.14 -18.78 21.07
N LYS A 119 -4.22 -17.45 21.22
CA LYS A 119 -5.41 -16.79 21.77
C LYS A 119 -6.63 -16.93 20.85
N ILE A 120 -6.44 -16.82 19.53
CA ILE A 120 -7.56 -16.80 18.57
C ILE A 120 -7.92 -18.19 18.03
N THR A 121 -7.00 -19.16 18.03
CA THR A 121 -7.21 -20.52 17.47
C THR A 121 -8.49 -21.22 17.96
N PRO A 122 -8.91 -21.13 19.24
CA PRO A 122 -10.17 -21.76 19.67
C PRO A 122 -11.42 -21.32 18.89
N GLN A 123 -11.35 -20.16 18.23
CA GLN A 123 -12.44 -19.60 17.43
C GLN A 123 -12.37 -20.03 15.95
N LEU A 124 -11.21 -20.56 15.50
CA LEU A 124 -10.90 -20.83 14.10
C LEU A 124 -11.28 -22.27 13.71
N LYS A 125 -12.58 -22.51 13.52
CA LYS A 125 -13.14 -23.86 13.25
C LYS A 125 -12.67 -24.48 11.92
N SER A 126 -12.28 -23.68 10.93
CA SER A 126 -11.80 -24.14 9.61
C SER A 126 -10.34 -24.56 9.62
N VAL A 127 -9.56 -24.10 10.59
CA VAL A 127 -8.10 -24.34 10.64
C VAL A 127 -7.82 -25.78 11.08
N LYS A 128 -7.19 -26.55 10.18
CA LYS A 128 -6.84 -27.96 10.34
C LYS A 128 -5.41 -28.18 10.82
N GLY A 129 -4.52 -27.21 10.59
CA GLY A 129 -3.11 -27.29 10.96
C GLY A 129 -2.41 -25.94 10.96
N VAL A 130 -1.26 -25.92 11.62
CA VAL A 130 -0.43 -24.72 11.78
C VAL A 130 0.99 -25.00 11.31
N VAL A 131 1.60 -24.06 10.59
CA VAL A 131 3.01 -24.08 10.24
C VAL A 131 3.72 -22.96 10.99
N THR A 132 4.65 -23.29 11.86
CA THR A 132 5.41 -22.30 12.62
C THR A 132 6.72 -21.97 11.92
N MET A 133 7.16 -20.71 12.02
CA MET A 133 8.44 -20.24 11.49
C MET A 133 9.17 -19.34 12.48
N SER A 134 10.50 -19.38 12.46
CA SER A 134 11.36 -18.61 13.35
C SER A 134 12.69 -18.28 12.68
N ASP A 135 13.27 -17.13 13.04
CA ASP A 135 14.63 -16.76 12.64
C ASP A 135 15.72 -17.39 13.51
N SER A 136 15.35 -18.09 14.60
CA SER A 136 16.29 -18.80 15.47
C SER A 136 16.95 -20.01 14.83
N GLY A 137 16.40 -20.49 13.71
CA GLY A 137 16.83 -21.73 13.04
C GLY A 137 16.32 -23.01 13.72
N THR A 138 15.48 -22.89 14.73
CA THR A 138 14.87 -24.01 15.46
C THR A 138 13.36 -23.89 15.47
N ALA A 139 12.67 -25.04 15.49
CA ALA A 139 11.22 -25.07 15.59
C ALA A 139 10.77 -24.43 16.93
N PRO A 140 9.92 -23.39 16.88
CA PRO A 140 9.40 -22.81 18.11
C PRO A 140 8.44 -23.79 18.80
N ALA A 141 8.46 -23.82 20.12
CA ALA A 141 7.46 -24.57 20.87
C ALA A 141 6.06 -23.97 20.61
N SER A 142 5.11 -24.83 20.23
CA SER A 142 3.75 -24.41 19.91
C SER A 142 2.73 -25.30 20.62
N PRO A 143 1.76 -24.69 21.34
CA PRO A 143 0.65 -25.43 21.95
C PRO A 143 -0.46 -25.78 20.95
N LEU A 144 -0.33 -25.33 19.67
CA LEU A 144 -1.36 -25.47 18.64
C LEU A 144 -1.35 -26.90 18.07
N PRO A 145 -2.52 -27.47 17.74
CA PRO A 145 -2.60 -28.83 17.21
C PRO A 145 -2.05 -28.92 15.78
N ASN A 146 -1.62 -30.11 15.39
CA ASN A 146 -1.11 -30.39 14.04
C ASN A 146 -0.06 -29.39 13.57
N THR A 147 0.87 -29.00 14.46
CA THR A 147 1.92 -28.05 14.14
C THR A 147 3.06 -28.72 13.38
N ARG A 148 3.53 -28.06 12.31
CA ARG A 148 4.74 -28.39 11.56
C ARG A 148 5.70 -27.21 11.59
N TYR A 149 6.99 -27.46 11.39
CA TYR A 149 7.98 -26.41 11.26
C TYR A 149 8.21 -26.07 9.79
N TYR A 150 8.26 -24.80 9.47
CA TYR A 150 8.36 -24.29 8.10
C TYR A 150 9.60 -24.82 7.36
N GLU A 151 10.76 -24.80 8.03
CA GLU A 151 12.00 -25.19 7.38
C GLU A 151 12.01 -26.69 7.06
N ASP A 152 11.38 -27.55 7.88
CA ASP A 152 11.24 -28.98 7.57
C ASP A 152 10.42 -29.22 6.29
N LEU A 153 9.46 -28.34 6.00
CA LEU A 153 8.66 -28.40 4.78
C LEU A 153 9.44 -27.83 3.59
N ALA A 154 9.97 -26.61 3.74
CA ALA A 154 10.57 -25.84 2.64
C ALA A 154 11.94 -26.38 2.20
N THR A 155 12.63 -27.15 3.04
CA THR A 155 13.94 -27.77 2.72
C THR A 155 13.87 -29.27 2.47
N SER A 156 12.65 -29.84 2.46
CA SER A 156 12.47 -31.26 2.16
C SER A 156 12.92 -31.58 0.71
N ASP A 157 13.41 -32.78 0.49
CA ASP A 157 13.71 -33.30 -0.85
C ASP A 157 12.44 -33.74 -1.60
N SER A 158 11.28 -33.52 -1.02
CA SER A 158 9.98 -33.83 -1.64
C SER A 158 9.73 -32.90 -2.83
N HIS A 159 9.30 -33.49 -3.93
CA HIS A 159 8.97 -32.77 -5.15
C HIS A 159 7.45 -32.64 -5.31
N PHE A 160 6.98 -31.42 -5.61
CA PHE A 160 5.59 -31.14 -5.93
C PHE A 160 5.46 -30.86 -7.43
N GLU A 161 4.60 -31.58 -8.11
CA GLU A 161 4.27 -31.31 -9.50
C GLU A 161 3.14 -30.25 -9.57
N PHE A 162 3.52 -29.05 -9.95
CA PHE A 162 2.56 -27.93 -10.04
C PHE A 162 1.53 -28.18 -11.14
N PRO A 163 0.22 -28.15 -10.80
CA PRO A 163 -0.84 -28.41 -11.76
C PRO A 163 -0.96 -27.31 -12.80
N GLU A 164 -1.55 -27.63 -13.95
CA GLU A 164 -2.07 -26.62 -14.85
C GLU A 164 -3.27 -25.90 -14.19
N LEU A 165 -3.22 -24.59 -14.19
CA LEU A 165 -4.22 -23.73 -13.55
C LEU A 165 -4.92 -22.87 -14.58
N ASP A 166 -6.22 -22.69 -14.38
CA ASP A 166 -6.97 -21.62 -15.04
C ASP A 166 -6.48 -20.26 -14.52
N GLU A 167 -6.09 -19.37 -15.42
CA GLU A 167 -5.61 -18.03 -15.08
C GLU A 167 -6.65 -17.18 -14.33
N ASN A 168 -7.94 -17.51 -14.47
CA ASN A 168 -9.04 -16.85 -13.77
C ASN A 168 -9.34 -17.45 -12.38
N SER A 169 -8.63 -18.52 -11.97
CA SER A 169 -8.76 -19.02 -10.61
C SER A 169 -8.19 -18.03 -9.60
N LEU A 170 -8.80 -17.98 -8.40
CA LEU A 170 -8.32 -17.13 -7.32
C LEU A 170 -6.90 -17.54 -6.90
N ALA A 171 -6.04 -16.55 -6.76
CA ALA A 171 -4.67 -16.71 -6.32
C ALA A 171 -4.43 -16.14 -4.92
N THR A 172 -5.07 -15.00 -4.62
CA THR A 172 -4.83 -14.30 -3.37
C THR A 172 -6.11 -13.69 -2.80
N LEU A 173 -6.11 -13.52 -1.48
CA LEU A 173 -7.11 -12.82 -0.69
C LEU A 173 -6.39 -12.00 0.38
N PHE A 174 -6.80 -10.77 0.60
CA PHE A 174 -6.37 -9.97 1.75
C PHE A 174 -7.52 -9.07 2.22
N TYR A 175 -7.39 -8.52 3.42
CA TYR A 175 -8.45 -7.70 4.01
C TYR A 175 -8.01 -6.26 4.19
N THR A 176 -8.87 -5.35 3.75
CA THR A 176 -8.69 -3.92 3.98
C THR A 176 -9.31 -3.51 5.30
N SER A 177 -8.68 -2.58 6.02
CA SER A 177 -9.30 -1.96 7.18
C SER A 177 -10.48 -1.10 6.70
N GLY A 178 -11.69 -1.63 6.77
CA GLY A 178 -12.89 -0.88 6.46
C GLY A 178 -13.04 0.32 7.40
N THR A 179 -13.28 1.51 6.83
CA THR A 179 -13.50 2.74 7.63
C THR A 179 -14.82 2.74 8.38
N THR A 180 -15.71 1.80 8.10
CA THR A 180 -17.10 1.79 8.60
C THR A 180 -17.53 0.45 9.22
N GLY A 181 -16.61 -0.47 9.53
CA GLY A 181 -16.99 -1.77 10.07
C GLY A 181 -15.89 -2.82 10.06
N LEU A 182 -16.26 -4.07 9.88
CA LEU A 182 -15.34 -5.20 9.75
C LEU A 182 -14.47 -5.07 8.47
N PRO A 183 -13.25 -5.62 8.49
CA PRO A 183 -12.39 -5.65 7.30
C PRO A 183 -13.07 -6.34 6.11
N LYS A 184 -12.87 -5.80 4.90
CA LYS A 184 -13.41 -6.35 3.66
C LYS A 184 -12.37 -7.19 2.95
N GLY A 185 -12.74 -8.37 2.49
CA GLY A 185 -11.87 -9.23 1.70
C GLY A 185 -11.79 -8.76 0.24
N VAL A 186 -10.59 -8.60 -0.29
CA VAL A 186 -10.32 -8.30 -1.69
C VAL A 186 -9.60 -9.48 -2.32
N THR A 187 -10.05 -9.94 -3.46
CA THR A 187 -9.51 -11.12 -4.14
C THR A 187 -8.90 -10.76 -5.49
N PHE A 188 -7.86 -11.51 -5.86
CA PHE A 188 -7.28 -11.43 -7.19
C PHE A 188 -7.02 -12.81 -7.78
N THR A 189 -7.27 -12.92 -9.09
CA THR A 189 -6.93 -14.09 -9.89
C THR A 189 -5.45 -14.08 -10.30
N HIS A 190 -4.95 -15.21 -10.77
CA HIS A 190 -3.61 -15.28 -11.37
C HIS A 190 -3.43 -14.28 -12.51
N ARG A 191 -4.40 -14.23 -13.45
CA ARG A 191 -4.42 -13.30 -14.57
C ARG A 191 -4.27 -11.85 -14.13
N GLN A 192 -5.04 -11.42 -13.14
CA GLN A 192 -5.02 -10.05 -12.63
C GLN A 192 -3.63 -9.69 -12.08
N LEU A 193 -3.01 -10.55 -11.28
CA LEU A 193 -1.68 -10.30 -10.70
C LEU A 193 -0.57 -10.29 -11.74
N VAL A 194 -0.63 -11.17 -12.75
CA VAL A 194 0.33 -11.18 -13.85
C VAL A 194 0.21 -9.90 -14.70
N LEU A 195 -1.00 -9.49 -15.06
CA LEU A 195 -1.23 -8.27 -15.84
C LEU A 195 -0.86 -7.01 -15.07
N HIS A 196 -1.15 -6.96 -13.74
CA HIS A 196 -0.65 -5.89 -12.89
C HIS A 196 0.88 -5.82 -12.90
N THR A 197 1.57 -6.96 -12.73
CA THR A 197 3.03 -7.02 -12.74
C THR A 197 3.62 -6.52 -14.06
N LEU A 198 3.00 -6.87 -15.20
CA LEU A 198 3.42 -6.40 -16.53
C LEU A 198 3.14 -4.90 -16.72
N GLY A 199 1.95 -4.43 -16.33
CA GLY A 199 1.60 -3.01 -16.39
C GLY A 199 2.50 -2.14 -15.51
N LEU A 200 2.78 -2.63 -14.29
CA LEU A 200 3.72 -2.00 -13.37
C LEU A 200 5.14 -1.96 -13.94
N ALA A 201 5.62 -3.07 -14.49
CA ALA A 201 6.94 -3.16 -15.14
C ALA A 201 7.07 -2.12 -16.28
N ALA A 202 6.07 -2.06 -17.16
CA ALA A 202 6.06 -1.10 -18.26
C ALA A 202 6.03 0.36 -17.76
N GLY A 203 5.18 0.67 -16.78
CA GLY A 203 5.09 2.01 -16.20
C GLY A 203 6.39 2.44 -15.50
N LEU A 204 7.00 1.55 -14.71
CA LEU A 204 8.23 1.85 -13.97
C LEU A 204 9.47 1.96 -14.88
N SER A 205 9.53 1.18 -15.95
CA SER A 205 10.62 1.28 -16.93
C SER A 205 10.60 2.60 -17.68
N ASP A 206 9.41 3.15 -17.95
CA ASP A 206 9.20 4.42 -18.65
C ASP A 206 8.93 5.59 -17.70
N SER A 207 9.46 5.54 -16.49
CA SER A 207 9.32 6.57 -15.46
C SER A 207 10.67 7.23 -15.14
N ILE A 208 10.66 8.27 -14.30
CA ILE A 208 11.90 8.90 -13.82
C ILE A 208 12.76 7.95 -12.98
N VAL A 209 12.18 6.94 -12.35
CA VAL A 209 12.93 5.93 -11.59
C VAL A 209 13.58 4.89 -12.49
N ARG A 210 13.10 4.71 -13.72
CA ARG A 210 13.66 3.80 -14.75
C ARG A 210 14.08 2.46 -14.15
N LEU A 211 13.14 1.80 -13.48
CA LEU A 211 13.41 0.55 -12.80
C LEU A 211 13.68 -0.57 -13.82
N SER A 212 14.67 -1.40 -13.54
CA SER A 212 15.10 -2.51 -14.40
C SER A 212 15.55 -3.72 -13.60
N SER A 213 15.86 -4.82 -14.28
CA SER A 213 16.43 -6.02 -13.65
C SER A 213 17.81 -5.81 -13.00
N LEU A 214 18.49 -4.69 -13.28
CA LEU A 214 19.78 -4.34 -12.69
C LEU A 214 19.66 -3.65 -11.34
N ASP A 215 18.46 -3.21 -10.98
CA ASP A 215 18.20 -2.55 -9.71
C ASP A 215 18.20 -3.56 -8.55
N VAL A 216 18.55 -3.07 -7.37
CA VAL A 216 18.44 -3.79 -6.11
C VAL A 216 17.22 -3.25 -5.38
N LEU A 217 16.20 -4.08 -5.27
CA LEU A 217 14.91 -3.72 -4.68
C LEU A 217 14.89 -4.00 -3.17
N MET A 218 14.47 -3.03 -2.39
CA MET A 218 14.14 -3.20 -0.96
C MET A 218 12.72 -2.70 -0.75
N PRO A 219 11.70 -3.58 -0.83
CA PRO A 219 10.32 -3.18 -0.60
C PRO A 219 10.13 -2.76 0.86
N LEU A 220 9.45 -1.62 1.07
CA LEU A 220 9.13 -1.05 2.38
C LEU A 220 7.62 -0.80 2.53
N VAL A 221 6.83 -1.61 1.84
CA VAL A 221 5.39 -1.74 2.02
C VAL A 221 5.08 -3.16 2.48
N PRO A 222 4.30 -3.34 3.57
CA PRO A 222 4.05 -4.66 4.11
C PRO A 222 3.47 -5.64 3.08
N PHE A 223 3.97 -6.85 3.05
CA PHE A 223 3.52 -7.90 2.14
C PHE A 223 2.05 -8.26 2.35
N PHE A 224 1.54 -8.13 3.59
CA PHE A 224 0.11 -8.33 3.85
C PHE A 224 -0.78 -7.21 3.28
N HIS A 225 -0.21 -6.08 2.85
CA HIS A 225 -0.95 -4.96 2.30
C HIS A 225 -0.83 -4.94 0.77
N VAL A 226 -1.89 -5.37 0.12
CA VAL A 226 -2.03 -5.41 -1.35
C VAL A 226 -0.76 -5.91 -2.07
N HIS A 227 -0.22 -7.05 -1.59
CA HIS A 227 0.94 -7.78 -2.15
C HIS A 227 2.25 -6.96 -2.19
N GLY A 228 2.50 -6.08 -1.19
CA GLY A 228 3.68 -5.21 -1.23
C GLY A 228 3.72 -4.40 -2.53
N TRP A 229 2.56 -3.90 -2.96
CA TRP A 229 2.32 -3.18 -4.21
C TRP A 229 2.78 -3.90 -5.49
N GLY A 230 2.85 -5.24 -5.46
CA GLY A 230 3.22 -6.07 -6.61
C GLY A 230 4.72 -6.13 -6.89
N LEU A 231 5.56 -5.37 -6.18
CA LEU A 231 7.01 -5.37 -6.39
C LEU A 231 7.67 -6.71 -6.10
N PRO A 232 7.22 -7.56 -5.14
CA PRO A 232 7.75 -8.91 -4.98
C PRO A 232 7.58 -9.79 -6.23
N TYR A 233 6.45 -9.71 -6.92
CA TYR A 233 6.22 -10.41 -8.18
C TYR A 233 7.09 -9.85 -9.32
N LEU A 234 7.22 -8.51 -9.38
CA LEU A 234 8.10 -7.85 -10.35
C LEU A 234 9.56 -8.28 -10.16
N ALA A 235 10.03 -8.33 -8.91
CA ALA A 235 11.38 -8.78 -8.58
C ALA A 235 11.63 -10.22 -9.07
N GLY A 236 10.65 -11.13 -8.88
CA GLY A 236 10.71 -12.49 -9.37
C GLY A 236 10.72 -12.58 -10.90
N MET A 237 9.86 -11.82 -11.56
CA MET A 237 9.79 -11.79 -13.03
C MET A 237 11.09 -11.31 -13.67
N TRP A 238 11.74 -10.32 -13.10
CA TRP A 238 13.00 -9.78 -13.62
C TRP A 238 14.26 -10.44 -13.05
N GLY A 239 14.11 -11.27 -12.01
CA GLY A 239 15.25 -11.88 -11.32
C GLY A 239 16.13 -10.85 -10.61
N MET A 240 15.51 -9.81 -10.05
CA MET A 240 16.22 -8.75 -9.33
C MET A 240 16.84 -9.29 -8.04
N LYS A 241 17.86 -8.58 -7.53
CA LYS A 241 18.20 -8.74 -6.12
C LYS A 241 17.10 -8.07 -5.29
N ILE A 242 16.48 -8.83 -4.37
CA ILE A 242 15.48 -8.33 -3.43
C ILE A 242 16.01 -8.43 -2.00
N VAL A 243 15.91 -7.33 -1.24
CA VAL A 243 16.39 -7.21 0.14
C VAL A 243 15.19 -7.01 1.04
N LEU A 244 14.92 -7.99 1.88
CA LEU A 244 13.78 -8.01 2.80
C LEU A 244 14.25 -7.62 4.20
N VAL A 245 13.52 -6.72 4.84
CA VAL A 245 13.94 -6.14 6.13
C VAL A 245 13.14 -6.67 7.32
N GLY A 246 12.05 -7.38 7.07
CA GLY A 246 11.12 -7.81 8.12
C GLY A 246 10.45 -6.62 8.80
N ARG A 247 10.96 -6.20 9.95
CA ARG A 247 10.49 -4.96 10.61
C ARG A 247 11.09 -3.72 9.98
N TYR A 248 10.29 -2.68 9.86
CA TYR A 248 10.72 -1.37 9.36
C TYR A 248 11.37 -0.57 10.48
N ASP A 249 12.56 -0.98 10.86
CA ASP A 249 13.44 -0.22 11.73
C ASP A 249 14.33 0.70 10.90
N PRO A 250 14.41 2.02 11.18
CA PRO A 250 15.14 2.97 10.34
C PRO A 250 16.63 2.68 10.27
N LYS A 251 17.24 2.20 11.35
CA LYS A 251 18.65 1.84 11.37
C LYS A 251 18.92 0.63 10.47
N ASN A 252 18.10 -0.42 10.61
CA ASN A 252 18.18 -1.61 9.75
C ASN A 252 17.98 -1.27 8.27
N ILE A 253 17.05 -0.35 7.96
CA ILE A 253 16.83 0.13 6.58
C ILE A 253 18.09 0.81 6.05
N LEU A 254 18.68 1.77 6.80
CA LEU A 254 19.89 2.50 6.41
C LEU A 254 21.09 1.57 6.22
N GLU A 255 21.30 0.63 7.14
CA GLU A 255 22.38 -0.37 7.03
C GLU A 255 22.22 -1.25 5.79
N ASN A 256 21.01 -1.73 5.49
CA ASN A 256 20.75 -2.51 4.27
C ASN A 256 20.90 -1.67 3.00
N LEU A 257 20.43 -0.42 3.02
CA LEU A 257 20.58 0.51 1.89
C LEU A 257 22.04 0.62 1.44
N GLN A 258 22.97 0.72 2.39
CA GLN A 258 24.40 0.81 2.13
C GLN A 258 25.03 -0.55 1.83
N ARG A 259 24.86 -1.54 2.71
CA ARG A 259 25.49 -2.85 2.63
C ARG A 259 25.08 -3.63 1.38
N GLU A 260 23.80 -3.61 1.04
CA GLU A 260 23.25 -4.35 -0.09
C GLU A 260 23.26 -3.56 -1.40
N LYS A 261 23.69 -2.28 -1.35
CA LYS A 261 23.69 -1.34 -2.48
C LYS A 261 22.29 -1.19 -3.09
N VAL A 262 21.29 -1.04 -2.25
CA VAL A 262 19.89 -0.85 -2.68
C VAL A 262 19.80 0.38 -3.59
N THR A 263 19.03 0.25 -4.66
CA THR A 263 18.79 1.31 -5.63
C THR A 263 17.33 1.71 -5.73
N SER A 264 16.40 0.84 -5.29
CA SER A 264 14.97 1.15 -5.38
C SER A 264 14.17 0.64 -4.18
N SER A 265 13.16 1.41 -3.80
CA SER A 265 12.16 1.04 -2.78
C SER A 265 10.80 1.67 -3.07
N ASP A 266 9.77 1.06 -2.55
CA ASP A 266 8.43 1.62 -2.42
C ASP A 266 8.13 1.88 -0.94
N MET A 267 7.38 2.92 -0.62
CA MET A 267 7.04 3.22 0.77
C MET A 267 5.90 4.23 0.92
N VAL A 268 5.37 4.31 2.12
CA VAL A 268 4.49 5.40 2.53
C VAL A 268 5.30 6.58 3.07
N PRO A 269 4.76 7.83 3.05
CA PRO A 269 5.49 9.02 3.52
C PRO A 269 6.05 8.89 4.94
N THR A 270 5.36 8.17 5.83
CA THR A 270 5.81 7.97 7.22
C THR A 270 7.13 7.19 7.32
N ILE A 271 7.36 6.22 6.44
CA ILE A 271 8.63 5.47 6.40
C ILE A 271 9.74 6.37 5.89
N LEU A 272 9.50 7.14 4.84
CA LEU A 272 10.48 8.12 4.35
C LEU A 272 10.87 9.11 5.43
N ASN A 273 9.89 9.68 6.13
CA ASN A 273 10.12 10.62 7.22
C ASN A 273 10.94 10.00 8.36
N MET A 274 10.63 8.75 8.74
CA MET A 274 11.35 8.02 9.77
C MET A 274 12.83 7.78 9.39
N VAL A 275 13.10 7.44 8.14
CA VAL A 275 14.47 7.19 7.64
C VAL A 275 15.27 8.48 7.56
N LEU A 276 14.70 9.56 7.00
CA LEU A 276 15.41 10.84 6.83
C LEU A 276 15.69 11.57 8.15
N ASN A 277 14.82 11.39 9.16
CA ASN A 277 15.00 11.99 10.50
C ASN A 277 15.82 11.12 11.47
N HIS A 278 16.31 9.95 11.03
CA HIS A 278 17.20 9.16 11.88
C HIS A 278 18.54 9.89 12.09
N PRO A 279 19.08 9.93 13.32
CA PRO A 279 20.34 10.65 13.62
C PRO A 279 21.51 10.27 12.71
N ASP A 280 21.58 9.01 12.28
CA ASP A 280 22.65 8.51 11.42
C ASP A 280 22.41 8.78 9.92
N ALA A 281 21.23 9.26 9.51
CA ALA A 281 20.91 9.47 8.09
C ALA A 281 21.97 10.26 7.31
N PRO A 282 22.60 11.33 7.85
CA PRO A 282 23.65 12.06 7.14
C PRO A 282 24.86 11.22 6.75
N GLN A 283 25.15 10.11 7.45
CA GLN A 283 26.27 9.21 7.16
C GLN A 283 26.03 8.37 5.90
N TYR A 284 24.77 8.25 5.44
CA TYR A 284 24.34 7.42 4.30
C TYR A 284 24.15 8.23 3.00
N LYS A 285 24.70 9.44 2.91
CA LYS A 285 24.51 10.35 1.76
C LYS A 285 24.84 9.70 0.41
N GLU A 286 25.93 8.92 0.32
CA GLU A 286 26.28 8.19 -0.90
C GLU A 286 25.23 7.12 -1.25
N ALA A 287 24.69 6.42 -0.25
CA ALA A 287 23.64 5.45 -0.46
C ALA A 287 22.34 6.12 -0.93
N PHE A 288 22.00 7.26 -0.37
CA PHE A 288 20.82 8.04 -0.78
C PHE A 288 20.92 8.56 -2.23
N SER A 289 22.10 8.96 -2.70
CA SER A 289 22.26 9.52 -4.05
C SER A 289 21.94 8.54 -5.19
N ARG A 290 21.92 7.23 -4.91
CA ARG A 290 21.50 6.19 -5.87
C ARG A 290 20.09 5.66 -5.62
N TRP A 291 19.42 6.12 -4.55
CA TRP A 291 18.14 5.57 -4.13
C TRP A 291 16.99 6.22 -4.88
N LYS A 292 16.19 5.42 -5.53
CA LYS A 292 14.98 5.77 -6.27
C LYS A 292 13.78 5.26 -5.48
N ILE A 293 12.86 6.13 -5.13
CA ILE A 293 11.73 5.75 -4.29
C ILE A 293 10.39 6.06 -4.95
N ILE A 294 9.46 5.13 -4.76
CA ILE A 294 8.05 5.28 -5.13
C ILE A 294 7.28 5.50 -3.84
N VAL A 295 6.66 6.67 -3.69
CA VAL A 295 5.90 7.02 -2.50
C VAL A 295 4.42 7.04 -2.82
N GLY A 296 3.64 6.29 -2.05
CA GLY A 296 2.20 6.19 -2.28
C GLY A 296 1.42 5.91 -1.00
N GLY A 297 0.15 5.56 -1.17
CA GLY A 297 -0.73 5.23 -0.05
C GLY A 297 -1.24 6.44 0.76
N ALA A 298 -0.57 7.58 0.69
CA ALA A 298 -0.99 8.88 1.21
C ALA A 298 -0.32 9.99 0.39
N ALA A 299 -0.82 11.22 0.48
CA ALA A 299 -0.18 12.38 -0.12
C ALA A 299 1.24 12.56 0.44
N LEU A 300 2.19 12.83 -0.45
CA LEU A 300 3.59 13.12 -0.06
C LEU A 300 3.71 14.61 0.25
N PRO A 301 4.03 15.00 1.51
CA PRO A 301 4.25 16.40 1.86
C PRO A 301 5.42 17.00 1.06
N LYS A 302 5.24 18.22 0.56
CA LYS A 302 6.25 18.91 -0.27
C LYS A 302 7.59 19.05 0.43
N GLU A 303 7.59 19.41 1.71
CA GLU A 303 8.82 19.57 2.49
C GLU A 303 9.56 18.23 2.67
N LEU A 304 8.83 17.12 2.81
CA LEU A 304 9.44 15.80 2.89
C LEU A 304 10.06 15.39 1.55
N ALA A 305 9.40 15.69 0.42
CA ALA A 305 9.94 15.48 -0.91
C ALA A 305 11.21 16.32 -1.13
N ARG A 306 11.20 17.60 -0.73
CA ARG A 306 12.40 18.48 -0.78
C ARG A 306 13.53 17.93 0.07
N ALA A 307 13.24 17.47 1.29
CA ALA A 307 14.24 16.88 2.18
C ALA A 307 14.90 15.65 1.53
N ALA A 308 14.10 14.75 0.95
CA ALA A 308 14.62 13.58 0.24
C ALA A 308 15.52 13.97 -0.94
N ARG A 309 15.08 14.92 -1.76
CA ARG A 309 15.86 15.40 -2.92
C ARG A 309 17.18 16.10 -2.53
N LYS A 310 17.23 16.81 -1.40
CA LYS A 310 18.49 17.37 -0.85
C LYS A 310 19.52 16.29 -0.53
N PHE A 311 19.10 15.09 -0.18
CA PHE A 311 19.98 13.92 -0.04
C PHE A 311 20.33 13.26 -1.37
N GLY A 312 19.79 13.72 -2.49
CA GLY A 312 20.00 13.14 -3.83
C GLY A 312 19.06 11.99 -4.18
N ILE A 313 18.04 11.74 -3.36
CA ILE A 313 17.05 10.67 -3.60
C ILE A 313 16.14 11.06 -4.78
N THR A 314 15.97 10.14 -5.74
CA THR A 314 14.96 10.30 -6.78
C THR A 314 13.60 9.90 -6.23
N VAL A 315 12.66 10.85 -6.20
CA VAL A 315 11.33 10.65 -5.63
C VAL A 315 10.28 10.67 -6.72
N MET A 316 9.37 9.71 -6.69
CA MET A 316 8.18 9.63 -7.54
C MET A 316 6.98 9.20 -6.70
N THR A 317 5.80 9.75 -7.00
CA THR A 317 4.55 9.28 -6.38
C THR A 317 3.89 8.19 -7.20
N GLY A 318 3.10 7.36 -6.53
CA GLY A 318 2.21 6.39 -7.14
C GLY A 318 0.83 6.42 -6.47
N TYR A 319 -0.22 6.26 -7.28
CA TYR A 319 -1.59 6.21 -6.79
C TYR A 319 -2.27 4.91 -7.19
N GLY A 320 -3.12 4.44 -6.31
CA GLY A 320 -3.99 3.29 -6.47
C GLY A 320 -4.63 2.87 -5.15
N LEU A 321 -5.38 1.79 -5.20
CA LEU A 321 -6.17 1.28 -4.08
C LEU A 321 -5.92 -0.22 -3.88
N SER A 322 -6.41 -0.72 -2.75
CA SER A 322 -6.42 -2.16 -2.48
C SER A 322 -7.17 -2.94 -3.58
N GLU A 323 -8.24 -2.37 -4.08
CA GLU A 323 -9.10 -2.93 -5.13
C GLU A 323 -8.47 -2.94 -6.52
N THR A 324 -7.28 -2.35 -6.68
CA THR A 324 -6.60 -2.20 -7.99
C THR A 324 -5.18 -2.78 -8.04
N ALA A 325 -4.77 -3.62 -7.09
CA ALA A 325 -3.56 -4.46 -6.98
C ALA A 325 -2.17 -3.80 -6.75
N PRO A 326 -1.90 -2.54 -6.38
CA PRO A 326 -2.78 -1.40 -6.31
C PRO A 326 -2.59 -0.39 -7.44
N VAL A 327 -1.46 -0.41 -8.21
CA VAL A 327 -0.97 0.72 -8.99
C VAL A 327 -1.84 1.04 -10.18
N LEU A 328 -2.30 2.28 -10.26
CA LEU A 328 -3.07 2.84 -11.37
C LEU A 328 -2.28 3.93 -12.11
N THR A 329 -1.68 4.86 -11.38
CA THR A 329 -0.97 6.00 -11.98
C THR A 329 0.36 6.25 -11.29
N LEU A 330 1.29 6.91 -12.00
CA LEU A 330 2.63 7.27 -11.53
C LEU A 330 2.93 8.74 -11.83
N GLY A 331 3.52 9.44 -10.86
CA GLY A 331 3.96 10.84 -10.96
C GLY A 331 5.18 11.00 -11.85
N THR A 332 5.02 10.73 -13.14
CA THR A 332 6.08 10.77 -14.14
C THR A 332 5.88 11.96 -15.09
N PRO A 333 6.90 12.83 -15.26
CA PRO A 333 6.84 13.89 -16.26
C PRO A 333 6.91 13.32 -17.68
N LYS A 334 6.16 13.90 -18.59
CA LYS A 334 6.18 13.62 -20.01
C LYS A 334 6.27 14.93 -20.80
N ASP A 335 6.71 14.83 -22.04
CA ASP A 335 6.81 15.96 -22.97
C ASP A 335 7.59 17.13 -22.35
N GLU A 336 7.11 18.37 -22.53
CA GLU A 336 7.73 19.58 -21.98
C GLU A 336 7.79 19.63 -20.44
N LEU A 337 7.02 18.79 -19.74
CA LEU A 337 7.08 18.72 -18.27
C LEU A 337 8.42 18.18 -17.75
N VAL A 338 9.20 17.51 -18.59
CA VAL A 338 10.54 16.99 -18.24
C VAL A 338 11.54 18.13 -18.02
N GLU A 339 11.36 19.27 -18.70
CA GLU A 339 12.25 20.42 -18.66
C GLU A 339 11.87 21.47 -17.61
N LEU A 340 10.83 21.22 -16.82
CA LEU A 340 10.38 22.15 -15.80
C LEU A 340 11.44 22.40 -14.73
N PRO A 341 11.54 23.62 -14.19
CA PRO A 341 12.31 23.88 -12.98
C PRO A 341 11.90 22.95 -11.85
N GLU A 342 12.83 22.59 -10.97
CA GLU A 342 12.64 21.58 -9.92
C GLU A 342 11.39 21.82 -9.07
N GLU A 343 11.15 23.05 -8.62
CA GLU A 343 10.01 23.40 -7.79
C GLU A 343 8.67 23.25 -8.55
N GLU A 344 8.65 23.64 -9.81
CA GLU A 344 7.47 23.49 -10.65
C GLU A 344 7.22 22.01 -11.00
N LEU A 345 8.28 21.24 -11.23
CA LEU A 345 8.22 19.80 -11.44
C LEU A 345 7.66 19.07 -10.23
N LEU A 346 8.05 19.45 -9.02
CA LEU A 346 7.47 18.93 -7.78
C LEU A 346 5.97 19.21 -7.73
N ASP A 347 5.57 20.47 -7.89
CA ASP A 347 4.18 20.88 -7.72
C ASP A 347 3.25 20.32 -8.80
N ARG A 348 3.71 20.26 -10.05
CA ARG A 348 2.85 19.85 -11.18
C ARG A 348 2.85 18.35 -11.44
N VAL A 349 3.90 17.63 -11.05
CA VAL A 349 4.06 16.21 -11.44
C VAL A 349 4.36 15.33 -10.24
N LEU A 350 5.51 15.54 -9.58
CA LEU A 350 6.06 14.55 -8.63
C LEU A 350 5.26 14.41 -7.33
N LEU A 351 4.42 15.38 -6.97
CA LEU A 351 3.55 15.33 -5.80
C LEU A 351 2.10 14.93 -6.15
N ASN A 352 1.79 14.82 -7.44
CA ASN A 352 0.47 14.42 -7.92
C ASN A 352 0.41 12.91 -8.18
N ALA A 353 -0.81 12.39 -8.37
CA ALA A 353 -1.03 11.00 -8.72
C ALA A 353 -0.46 10.63 -10.10
N GLY A 354 -0.35 11.61 -11.00
CA GLY A 354 0.37 11.49 -12.25
C GLY A 354 -0.45 10.88 -13.38
N LEU A 355 0.23 10.15 -14.26
CA LEU A 355 -0.35 9.56 -15.47
C LEU A 355 -0.69 8.08 -15.29
N PRO A 356 -1.73 7.57 -15.97
CA PRO A 356 -2.07 6.14 -15.96
C PRO A 356 -0.90 5.29 -16.46
N VAL A 357 -0.65 4.16 -15.80
CA VAL A 357 0.25 3.14 -16.35
C VAL A 357 -0.43 2.42 -17.52
N PRO A 358 0.32 1.74 -18.40
CA PRO A 358 -0.27 1.03 -19.54
C PRO A 358 -1.44 0.13 -19.16
N LEU A 359 -2.49 0.09 -19.97
CA LEU A 359 -3.74 -0.65 -19.79
C LEU A 359 -4.70 -0.10 -18.72
N VAL A 360 -4.42 1.03 -18.11
CA VAL A 360 -5.32 1.69 -17.16
C VAL A 360 -6.10 2.82 -17.86
N GLU A 361 -7.41 2.78 -17.72
CA GLU A 361 -8.29 3.88 -18.10
C GLU A 361 -8.70 4.62 -16.82
N VAL A 362 -8.50 5.95 -16.82
CA VAL A 362 -8.88 6.84 -15.71
C VAL A 362 -9.81 7.92 -16.24
N ARG A 363 -10.93 8.11 -15.56
CA ARG A 363 -11.83 9.25 -15.78
C ARG A 363 -12.05 9.98 -14.47
N VAL A 364 -12.29 11.28 -14.56
CA VAL A 364 -12.81 12.09 -13.44
C VAL A 364 -14.19 12.56 -13.84
N VAL A 365 -15.20 12.17 -13.06
CA VAL A 365 -16.61 12.31 -13.46
C VAL A 365 -17.43 13.04 -12.42
N ASP A 366 -18.50 13.72 -12.89
CA ASP A 366 -19.54 14.29 -12.05
C ASP A 366 -20.50 13.21 -11.50
N GLN A 367 -21.49 13.63 -10.72
CA GLN A 367 -22.51 12.72 -10.15
C GLN A 367 -23.39 12.01 -11.20
N ASN A 368 -23.35 12.45 -12.46
CA ASN A 368 -24.07 11.86 -13.58
C ASN A 368 -23.16 11.02 -14.49
N MET A 369 -21.95 10.68 -14.04
CA MET A 369 -20.94 9.96 -14.80
C MET A 369 -20.47 10.67 -16.08
N ARG A 370 -20.56 12.02 -16.14
CA ARG A 370 -20.03 12.85 -17.22
C ARG A 370 -18.62 13.30 -16.85
N ASP A 371 -17.72 13.28 -17.85
CA ASP A 371 -16.35 13.77 -17.65
C ASP A 371 -16.35 15.25 -17.27
N VAL A 372 -15.56 15.60 -16.27
CA VAL A 372 -15.32 17.01 -15.90
C VAL A 372 -14.28 17.63 -16.84
N PRO A 373 -14.26 18.98 -16.97
CA PRO A 373 -13.22 19.69 -17.72
C PRO A 373 -11.81 19.34 -17.23
N ARG A 374 -10.86 19.24 -18.19
CA ARG A 374 -9.43 19.02 -17.88
C ARG A 374 -8.71 20.35 -17.64
N ASP A 375 -9.16 21.12 -16.67
CA ASP A 375 -8.67 22.46 -16.34
C ASP A 375 -7.77 22.50 -15.10
N GLY A 376 -7.50 21.32 -14.51
CA GLY A 376 -6.72 21.18 -13.28
C GLY A 376 -7.42 21.67 -12.01
N LYS A 377 -8.69 22.04 -12.09
CA LYS A 377 -9.46 22.70 -11.03
C LYS A 377 -10.80 22.04 -10.74
N THR A 378 -11.57 21.72 -11.79
CA THR A 378 -12.90 21.11 -11.64
C THR A 378 -12.78 19.72 -11.05
N LEU A 379 -13.45 19.52 -9.90
CA LEU A 379 -13.40 18.27 -9.15
C LEU A 379 -14.48 17.30 -9.61
N GLY A 380 -14.11 16.02 -9.64
CA GLY A 380 -15.01 14.91 -9.84
C GLY A 380 -14.50 13.67 -9.14
N GLU A 381 -15.30 12.60 -9.12
CA GLU A 381 -14.86 11.30 -8.63
C GLU A 381 -13.95 10.62 -9.65
N VAL A 382 -12.88 10.01 -9.16
CA VAL A 382 -12.02 9.15 -9.97
C VAL A 382 -12.72 7.81 -10.16
N VAL A 383 -12.95 7.43 -11.43
CA VAL A 383 -13.41 6.10 -11.79
C VAL A 383 -12.42 5.45 -12.74
N VAL A 384 -12.22 4.13 -12.59
CA VAL A 384 -11.13 3.45 -13.30
C VAL A 384 -11.57 2.12 -13.91
N ARG A 385 -10.84 1.70 -14.95
CA ARG A 385 -10.82 0.35 -15.47
C ARG A 385 -9.39 -0.10 -15.70
N ALA A 386 -9.07 -1.32 -15.30
CA ALA A 386 -7.82 -1.97 -15.63
C ALA A 386 -8.02 -3.50 -15.62
N PRO A 387 -7.25 -4.28 -16.39
CA PRO A 387 -7.43 -5.73 -16.46
C PRO A 387 -7.07 -6.45 -15.16
N TRP A 388 -6.61 -5.74 -14.16
CA TRP A 388 -6.25 -6.25 -12.84
C TRP A 388 -7.06 -5.66 -11.68
N THR A 389 -8.10 -4.88 -11.93
CA THR A 389 -9.01 -4.45 -10.86
C THR A 389 -9.80 -5.62 -10.32
N THR A 390 -10.03 -5.66 -8.99
CA THR A 390 -10.82 -6.75 -8.39
C THR A 390 -12.22 -6.81 -8.99
N GLU A 391 -12.80 -8.00 -9.06
CA GLU A 391 -14.20 -8.17 -9.47
C GLU A 391 -15.16 -7.71 -8.36
N GLY A 392 -14.70 -7.66 -7.11
CA GLY A 392 -15.50 -7.23 -5.97
C GLY A 392 -14.94 -7.67 -4.63
N TYR A 393 -15.74 -7.47 -3.60
CA TYR A 393 -15.42 -7.89 -2.24
C TYR A 393 -15.84 -9.34 -2.00
N TYR A 394 -14.96 -10.09 -1.37
CA TYR A 394 -15.18 -11.51 -1.10
C TYR A 394 -16.43 -11.74 -0.25
N ARG A 395 -17.41 -12.48 -0.79
CA ARG A 395 -18.70 -12.77 -0.17
C ARG A 395 -19.58 -11.55 0.18
N GLU A 396 -19.35 -10.41 -0.49
CA GLU A 396 -20.13 -9.19 -0.28
C GLU A 396 -20.71 -8.66 -1.62
N PRO A 397 -21.72 -9.30 -2.20
CA PRO A 397 -22.22 -8.98 -3.54
C PRO A 397 -22.79 -7.56 -3.65
N GLU A 398 -23.55 -7.07 -2.67
CA GLU A 398 -24.16 -5.73 -2.70
C GLU A 398 -23.07 -4.62 -2.72
N ARG A 399 -22.02 -4.79 -1.91
CA ARG A 399 -20.89 -3.85 -1.91
C ARG A 399 -20.05 -3.94 -3.18
N SER A 400 -19.99 -5.12 -3.78
CA SER A 400 -19.29 -5.33 -5.05
C SER A 400 -20.03 -4.65 -6.20
N GLU A 401 -21.36 -4.72 -6.23
CA GLU A 401 -22.20 -4.03 -7.20
C GLU A 401 -22.03 -2.50 -7.07
N ALA A 402 -22.05 -1.98 -5.84
CA ALA A 402 -21.81 -0.56 -5.60
C ALA A 402 -20.40 -0.10 -6.04
N LEU A 403 -19.38 -0.96 -5.89
CA LEU A 403 -18.02 -0.68 -6.36
C LEU A 403 -17.95 -0.50 -7.88
N TRP A 404 -18.77 -1.22 -8.64
CA TRP A 404 -18.78 -1.28 -10.11
C TRP A 404 -19.94 -0.54 -10.77
N SER A 405 -20.53 0.44 -10.10
CA SER A 405 -21.63 1.21 -10.65
C SER A 405 -21.31 1.80 -12.01
N GLY A 406 -22.25 1.73 -12.97
CA GLY A 406 -22.05 2.23 -14.34
C GLY A 406 -20.94 1.53 -15.13
N GLY A 407 -20.47 0.35 -14.69
CA GLY A 407 -19.41 -0.41 -15.34
C GLY A 407 -18.00 0.16 -15.19
N TRP A 408 -17.80 1.03 -14.19
CA TRP A 408 -16.51 1.58 -13.78
C TRP A 408 -16.29 1.29 -12.30
N LEU A 409 -15.04 1.03 -11.92
CA LEU A 409 -14.69 0.93 -10.49
C LEU A 409 -14.65 2.33 -9.89
N HIS A 410 -15.50 2.56 -8.90
CA HIS A 410 -15.58 3.81 -8.15
C HIS A 410 -14.54 3.83 -7.03
N THR A 411 -13.60 4.77 -7.11
CA THR A 411 -12.51 4.85 -6.12
C THR A 411 -12.92 5.53 -4.83
N GLY A 412 -13.94 6.38 -4.89
CA GLY A 412 -14.32 7.26 -3.78
C GLY A 412 -13.32 8.38 -3.53
N ASP A 413 -12.36 8.60 -4.43
CA ASP A 413 -11.41 9.70 -4.36
C ASP A 413 -11.83 10.83 -5.30
N LEU A 414 -11.69 12.07 -4.84
CA LEU A 414 -11.94 13.29 -5.61
C LEU A 414 -10.65 13.80 -6.22
N ALA A 415 -10.70 14.14 -7.49
CA ALA A 415 -9.55 14.63 -8.23
C ALA A 415 -9.93 15.69 -9.27
N ALA A 416 -8.92 16.37 -9.79
CA ALA A 416 -8.95 17.11 -11.03
C ALA A 416 -8.00 16.49 -12.04
N LEU A 417 -8.25 16.69 -13.33
CA LEU A 417 -7.32 16.39 -14.42
C LEU A 417 -6.84 17.70 -15.04
N ASP A 418 -5.55 17.82 -15.30
CA ASP A 418 -5.07 18.93 -16.11
C ASP A 418 -5.14 18.63 -17.61
N GLU A 419 -4.80 19.62 -18.45
CA GLU A 419 -4.81 19.51 -19.91
C GLU A 419 -3.86 18.39 -20.42
N LYS A 420 -2.82 18.04 -19.66
CA LYS A 420 -1.86 16.98 -19.98
C LYS A 420 -2.29 15.60 -19.45
N GLY A 421 -3.43 15.52 -18.76
CA GLY A 421 -3.96 14.29 -18.18
C GLY A 421 -3.31 13.91 -16.85
N GLN A 422 -2.56 14.82 -16.20
CA GLN A 422 -2.04 14.60 -14.86
C GLN A 422 -3.19 14.55 -13.86
N LEU A 423 -3.30 13.43 -13.15
CA LEU A 423 -4.31 13.23 -12.12
C LEU A 423 -3.85 13.86 -10.79
N MET A 424 -4.68 14.72 -10.25
CA MET A 424 -4.40 15.44 -9.01
C MET A 424 -5.45 15.07 -7.97
N ILE A 425 -5.13 14.13 -7.07
CA ILE A 425 -6.03 13.77 -5.96
C ILE A 425 -6.17 14.98 -5.03
N ARG A 426 -7.40 15.31 -4.71
CA ARG A 426 -7.72 16.47 -3.85
C ARG A 426 -8.35 16.09 -2.52
N ASP A 427 -9.12 15.01 -2.47
CA ASP A 427 -9.69 14.50 -1.23
C ASP A 427 -10.33 13.11 -1.43
N ARG A 428 -11.01 12.64 -0.39
CA ARG A 428 -11.95 11.52 -0.46
C ARG A 428 -13.38 12.00 -0.37
N LEU A 429 -14.28 11.40 -1.15
CA LEU A 429 -15.73 11.71 -1.13
C LEU A 429 -16.34 11.67 0.26
N LYS A 430 -15.84 10.81 1.13
CA LYS A 430 -16.29 10.67 2.52
C LYS A 430 -15.63 11.67 3.49
N ASP A 431 -14.52 12.28 3.10
CA ASP A 431 -13.71 13.14 3.96
C ASP A 431 -13.87 14.61 3.61
N VAL A 432 -14.20 14.92 2.34
CA VAL A 432 -14.44 16.28 1.86
C VAL A 432 -15.57 16.95 2.67
N VAL A 433 -15.37 18.21 3.04
CA VAL A 433 -16.39 18.98 3.74
C VAL A 433 -17.37 19.55 2.72
N LYS A 434 -18.65 19.20 2.86
CA LYS A 434 -19.75 19.66 1.97
C LYS A 434 -20.42 20.88 2.59
N SER A 435 -19.95 22.06 2.23
CA SER A 435 -20.35 23.32 2.84
C SER A 435 -21.08 24.22 1.84
N GLY A 436 -22.36 24.47 2.06
CA GLY A 436 -23.12 25.40 1.21
C GLY A 436 -23.16 25.07 -0.27
N GLY A 437 -23.03 23.78 -0.63
CA GLY A 437 -22.96 23.32 -2.03
C GLY A 437 -21.54 23.29 -2.61
N GLU A 438 -20.54 23.78 -1.90
CA GLU A 438 -19.12 23.67 -2.27
C GLU A 438 -18.45 22.45 -1.61
N TRP A 439 -17.44 21.93 -2.29
CA TRP A 439 -16.56 20.89 -1.76
C TRP A 439 -15.25 21.49 -1.31
N ILE A 440 -15.00 21.46 0.02
CA ILE A 440 -13.78 21.97 0.62
C ILE A 440 -12.82 20.80 0.85
N SER A 441 -11.67 20.82 0.19
CA SER A 441 -10.65 19.80 0.35
C SER A 441 -10.03 19.84 1.74
N THR A 442 -10.19 18.76 2.48
CA THR A 442 -9.57 18.61 3.80
C THR A 442 -8.07 18.38 3.67
N LEU A 443 -7.62 17.64 2.66
CA LEU A 443 -6.20 17.38 2.41
C LEU A 443 -5.42 18.67 2.11
N LEU A 444 -6.01 19.60 1.34
CA LEU A 444 -5.37 20.87 1.06
C LEU A 444 -5.21 21.71 2.33
N LEU A 445 -6.24 21.78 3.15
CA LEU A 445 -6.18 22.53 4.41
C LEU A 445 -5.17 21.90 5.39
N GLU A 446 -5.09 20.58 5.45
CA GLU A 446 -4.10 19.85 6.24
C GLU A 446 -2.67 20.15 5.78
N ASP A 447 -2.43 20.10 4.46
CA ASP A 447 -1.12 20.42 3.88
C ASP A 447 -0.72 21.88 4.22
N LEU A 448 -1.62 22.83 4.03
CA LEU A 448 -1.35 24.23 4.34
C LEU A 448 -1.07 24.45 5.84
N LEU A 449 -1.77 23.76 6.74
CA LEU A 449 -1.49 23.80 8.18
C LEU A 449 -0.12 23.21 8.51
N MET A 450 0.28 22.13 7.85
CA MET A 450 1.59 21.51 8.05
C MET A 450 2.77 22.35 7.54
N HIS A 451 2.54 23.38 6.71
CA HIS A 451 3.56 24.38 6.38
C HIS A 451 3.94 25.30 7.56
N HIS A 452 3.14 25.34 8.63
CA HIS A 452 3.48 26.11 9.82
C HIS A 452 4.63 25.44 10.60
N PRO A 453 5.70 26.16 10.99
CA PRO A 453 6.89 25.58 11.61
C PRO A 453 6.63 24.73 12.85
N SER A 454 5.62 25.10 13.65
CA SER A 454 5.27 24.42 14.90
C SER A 454 4.37 23.20 14.71
N VAL A 455 3.78 22.98 13.54
CA VAL A 455 2.83 21.88 13.30
C VAL A 455 3.58 20.60 12.98
N LEU A 456 3.22 19.51 13.67
CA LEU A 456 3.68 18.15 13.41
C LEU A 456 2.73 17.42 12.50
N GLU A 457 1.44 17.45 12.81
CA GLU A 457 0.37 16.75 12.09
C GLU A 457 -0.92 17.61 12.16
N ALA A 458 -1.70 17.58 11.08
CA ALA A 458 -3.01 18.22 11.03
C ALA A 458 -4.04 17.26 10.41
N ALA A 459 -5.26 17.32 10.92
CA ALA A 459 -6.44 16.66 10.37
C ALA A 459 -7.57 17.68 10.24
N VAL A 460 -8.29 17.67 9.12
CA VAL A 460 -9.49 18.48 8.93
C VAL A 460 -10.68 17.56 8.73
N ILE A 461 -11.77 17.85 9.41
CA ILE A 461 -13.04 17.13 9.31
C ILE A 461 -14.20 18.10 9.04
N GLY A 462 -15.29 17.59 8.47
CA GLY A 462 -16.58 18.27 8.43
C GLY A 462 -17.26 18.18 9.80
N ALA A 463 -17.61 19.31 10.38
CA ALA A 463 -18.48 19.40 11.54
C ALA A 463 -19.84 19.95 11.13
N SER A 464 -20.91 19.41 11.72
CA SER A 464 -22.29 19.80 11.41
C SER A 464 -22.53 21.28 11.69
N ASP A 465 -23.06 21.98 10.70
CA ASP A 465 -23.44 23.39 10.76
C ASP A 465 -24.89 23.61 10.30
N PRO A 466 -25.75 24.28 11.08
CA PRO A 466 -27.17 24.45 10.74
C PRO A 466 -27.44 25.25 9.45
N LYS A 467 -26.51 26.12 9.05
CA LYS A 467 -26.65 26.99 7.87
C LYS A 467 -26.04 26.39 6.63
N TRP A 468 -24.87 25.79 6.77
CA TRP A 468 -24.03 25.35 5.64
C TRP A 468 -24.01 23.84 5.43
N GLY A 469 -24.69 23.05 6.29
CA GLY A 469 -24.64 21.60 6.33
C GLY A 469 -23.40 21.12 7.08
N GLU A 470 -22.21 21.40 6.56
CA GLU A 470 -20.94 21.16 7.23
C GLU A 470 -20.03 22.38 7.16
N ARG A 471 -19.14 22.49 8.15
CA ARG A 471 -18.03 23.45 8.15
C ARG A 471 -16.72 22.73 8.52
N PRO A 472 -15.58 23.16 7.97
CA PRO A 472 -14.31 22.57 8.31
C PRO A 472 -13.89 22.89 9.74
N VAL A 473 -13.41 21.85 10.44
CA VAL A 473 -12.78 21.95 11.76
C VAL A 473 -11.42 21.25 11.67
N ALA A 474 -10.37 21.97 12.05
CA ALA A 474 -9.01 21.44 12.06
C ALA A 474 -8.63 20.93 13.45
N ILE A 475 -7.96 19.78 13.51
CA ILE A 475 -7.33 19.23 14.71
C ILE A 475 -5.82 19.17 14.44
N VAL A 476 -5.03 19.88 15.24
CA VAL A 476 -3.60 20.08 14.99
C VAL A 476 -2.78 19.56 16.16
N CYS A 477 -1.80 18.71 15.87
CA CYS A 477 -0.77 18.29 16.82
C CYS A 477 0.51 19.08 16.56
N LEU A 478 1.06 19.71 17.61
CA LEU A 478 2.28 20.49 17.52
C LEU A 478 3.54 19.62 17.71
N LYS A 479 4.66 20.07 17.17
CA LYS A 479 5.98 19.47 17.42
C LYS A 479 6.34 19.62 18.89
N GLN A 480 7.11 18.67 19.40
CA GLN A 480 7.60 18.71 20.79
C GLN A 480 8.38 20.01 21.03
N TRP A 481 8.11 20.66 22.15
CA TRP A 481 8.69 21.95 22.57
C TRP A 481 8.33 23.17 21.72
N MET A 482 7.38 23.04 20.79
CA MET A 482 6.84 24.16 20.02
C MET A 482 5.47 24.55 20.54
N SER A 483 5.10 25.81 20.34
CA SER A 483 3.78 26.36 20.67
C SER A 483 3.21 27.10 19.47
N ALA A 484 1.91 27.11 19.36
CA ALA A 484 1.13 27.95 18.47
C ALA A 484 -0.28 28.07 19.03
N SER A 485 -0.94 29.22 18.84
CA SER A 485 -2.34 29.41 19.19
C SER A 485 -3.26 29.11 18.00
N GLU A 486 -4.57 28.97 18.26
CA GLU A 486 -5.59 28.90 17.21
C GLU A 486 -5.52 30.11 16.28
N GLU A 487 -5.31 31.31 16.84
CA GLU A 487 -5.27 32.57 16.11
C GLU A 487 -4.02 32.67 15.19
N GLU A 488 -2.86 32.21 15.67
CA GLU A 488 -1.64 32.14 14.86
C GLU A 488 -1.78 31.19 13.67
N LEU A 489 -2.36 30.01 13.88
CA LEU A 489 -2.63 29.05 12.81
C LEU A 489 -3.69 29.56 11.82
N ARG A 490 -4.68 30.31 12.30
CA ARG A 490 -5.68 30.96 11.44
C ARG A 490 -5.03 32.05 10.59
N THR A 491 -4.21 32.91 11.18
CA THR A 491 -3.46 33.97 10.47
C THR A 491 -2.52 33.34 9.42
N HIS A 492 -1.90 32.20 9.73
CA HIS A 492 -1.10 31.46 8.77
C HIS A 492 -1.92 31.02 7.54
N LEU A 493 -3.14 30.51 7.74
CA LEU A 493 -4.05 30.15 6.65
C LEU A 493 -4.57 31.37 5.87
N ASP A 494 -4.82 32.51 6.54
CA ASP A 494 -5.21 33.75 5.87
C ASP A 494 -4.16 34.20 4.86
N GLY A 495 -2.87 34.00 5.13
CA GLY A 495 -1.81 34.27 4.17
C GLY A 495 -1.93 33.45 2.87
N PHE A 496 -2.54 32.28 2.89
CA PHE A 496 -2.82 31.50 1.68
C PHE A 496 -4.11 31.93 0.97
N VAL A 497 -5.06 32.53 1.70
CA VAL A 497 -6.22 33.21 1.09
C VAL A 497 -5.75 34.41 0.27
N ASP A 498 -4.85 35.21 0.83
CA ASP A 498 -4.27 36.39 0.14
C ASP A 498 -3.47 36.00 -1.11
N GLN A 499 -2.84 34.80 -1.11
CA GLN A 499 -2.15 34.23 -2.26
C GLN A 499 -3.10 33.58 -3.29
N GLY A 500 -4.42 33.55 -3.04
CA GLY A 500 -5.40 32.92 -3.91
C GLY A 500 -5.33 31.39 -3.98
N LYS A 501 -4.65 30.73 -3.01
CA LYS A 501 -4.53 29.26 -2.95
C LYS A 501 -5.78 28.60 -2.41
N ILE A 502 -6.49 29.26 -1.49
CA ILE A 502 -7.78 28.83 -0.95
C ILE A 502 -8.74 30.01 -0.88
N GLY A 503 -10.04 29.74 -0.91
CA GLY A 503 -11.07 30.74 -0.68
C GLY A 503 -11.23 31.06 0.81
N LYS A 504 -11.59 32.29 1.16
CA LYS A 504 -11.86 32.66 2.57
C LYS A 504 -12.93 31.76 3.21
N PHE A 505 -13.90 31.30 2.42
CA PHE A 505 -14.96 30.38 2.87
C PHE A 505 -14.44 29.00 3.28
N TRP A 506 -13.22 28.62 2.84
CA TRP A 506 -12.60 27.33 3.15
C TRP A 506 -11.91 27.30 4.51
N LEU A 507 -11.69 28.46 5.14
CA LEU A 507 -11.04 28.54 6.45
C LEU A 507 -11.80 27.70 7.48
N PRO A 508 -11.08 26.93 8.32
CA PRO A 508 -11.71 26.19 9.42
C PRO A 508 -12.42 27.12 10.41
N ASP A 509 -13.64 26.80 10.80
CA ASP A 509 -14.37 27.56 11.80
C ASP A 509 -13.76 27.43 13.20
N ARG A 510 -13.08 26.30 13.48
CA ARG A 510 -12.31 26.07 14.70
C ARG A 510 -10.99 25.33 14.37
N ILE A 511 -9.94 25.65 15.13
CA ILE A 511 -8.67 24.94 15.11
C ILE A 511 -8.40 24.44 16.54
N ILE A 512 -8.38 23.13 16.71
CA ILE A 512 -8.26 22.47 18.02
C ILE A 512 -6.83 21.94 18.14
N LEU A 513 -6.14 22.31 19.22
CA LEU A 513 -4.81 21.80 19.51
C LEU A 513 -4.89 20.47 20.26
N SER A 514 -4.39 19.40 19.64
CA SER A 514 -4.32 18.08 20.26
C SER A 514 -3.10 17.95 21.15
N GLN A 515 -3.30 17.40 22.35
CA GLN A 515 -2.22 17.10 23.29
C GLN A 515 -1.51 15.75 22.98
N THR A 516 -2.07 14.95 22.08
CA THR A 516 -1.56 13.64 21.68
C THR A 516 -1.42 13.55 20.18
N PRO A 517 -0.56 12.65 19.65
CA PRO A 517 -0.50 12.34 18.23
C PRO A 517 -1.88 11.97 17.68
N LEU A 518 -2.14 12.35 16.43
CA LEU A 518 -3.42 12.08 15.80
C LEU A 518 -3.61 10.58 15.51
N PRO A 519 -4.86 10.08 15.55
CA PRO A 519 -5.15 8.66 15.30
C PRO A 519 -4.66 8.19 13.94
N LYS A 520 -4.12 6.96 13.88
CA LYS A 520 -3.64 6.33 12.64
C LYS A 520 -4.25 4.96 12.43
N THR A 521 -4.49 4.62 11.17
CA THR A 521 -4.92 3.28 10.76
C THR A 521 -3.80 2.26 10.95
N SER A 522 -4.11 0.97 10.84
CA SER A 522 -3.14 -0.12 10.87
C SER A 522 -2.03 -0.02 9.81
N THR A 523 -2.25 0.76 8.75
CA THR A 523 -1.27 1.04 7.69
C THR A 523 -0.48 2.33 7.89
N GLY A 524 -0.69 3.04 9.02
CA GLY A 524 0.01 4.27 9.37
C GLY A 524 -0.57 5.55 8.74
N LYS A 525 -1.73 5.46 8.07
CA LYS A 525 -2.45 6.63 7.53
C LYS A 525 -3.25 7.31 8.64
N LEU A 526 -3.47 8.62 8.50
CA LEU A 526 -4.35 9.38 9.40
C LEU A 526 -5.76 8.76 9.40
N ASP A 527 -6.29 8.50 10.60
CA ASP A 527 -7.66 8.00 10.77
C ASP A 527 -8.57 9.12 11.30
N LYS A 528 -9.40 9.67 10.41
CA LYS A 528 -10.35 10.75 10.75
C LYS A 528 -11.62 10.25 11.44
N LYS A 529 -11.87 8.93 11.49
CA LYS A 529 -13.09 8.40 12.10
C LYS A 529 -13.21 8.73 13.58
N PRO A 530 -12.22 8.44 14.45
CA PRO A 530 -12.30 8.83 15.86
C PRO A 530 -12.43 10.34 16.06
N LEU A 531 -11.81 11.14 15.17
CA LEU A 531 -11.91 12.60 15.26
C LEU A 531 -13.32 13.09 14.95
N ARG A 532 -14.00 12.49 13.95
CA ARG A 532 -15.41 12.81 13.67
C ARG A 532 -16.33 12.42 14.82
N GLU A 533 -16.12 11.26 15.42
CA GLU A 533 -16.93 10.80 16.57
C GLU A 533 -16.85 11.79 17.74
N ILE A 534 -15.71 12.45 17.94
CA ILE A 534 -15.48 13.41 19.03
C ILE A 534 -15.95 14.83 18.66
N TYR A 535 -15.66 15.28 17.43
CA TYR A 535 -15.73 16.70 17.09
C TYR A 535 -16.80 17.09 16.07
N SER A 536 -17.54 16.14 15.44
CA SER A 536 -18.54 16.46 14.41
C SER A 536 -19.66 17.38 14.90
N GLY A 537 -19.97 17.38 16.19
CA GLY A 537 -21.01 18.23 16.79
C GLY A 537 -20.49 19.50 17.49
N ILE A 538 -19.21 19.85 17.34
CA ILE A 538 -18.60 20.93 18.14
C ILE A 538 -19.16 22.32 17.80
N LEU A 539 -19.58 22.51 16.54
CA LEU A 539 -20.16 23.79 16.09
C LEU A 539 -21.64 23.95 16.45
N ALA A 540 -22.35 22.85 16.66
CA ALA A 540 -23.77 22.88 17.04
C ALA A 540 -23.98 23.26 18.52
N LYS A 541 -22.91 23.33 19.31
CA LYS A 541 -22.95 23.68 20.76
C LYS A 541 -22.47 25.10 21.06
N SER A 542 -22.10 25.88 20.03
CA SER A 542 -21.60 27.25 20.18
C SER A 542 -22.67 28.30 19.87
#